data_4540eb5f7c9228024412c8ff991e7f37
#
_entry.id   4540eb5f7c9228024412c8ff991e7f37
#
_cell.length_a   1.000
_cell.length_b   1.000
_cell.length_c   1.000
_cell.angle_alpha   90.00
_cell.angle_beta   90.00
_cell.angle_gamma   90.00
#
_symmetry.space_group_name_H-M   'P 1'
#
loop_
_entity.id
_entity.type
_entity.pdbx_description
1 polymer ?
#
loop_
_entity_poly.entity_id
_entity_poly.type
_entity_poly.pdbx_seq_one_letter_code
_entity_poly.pdbx_strand_id
1 'polypeptide(L)'
;MREYKPLFYIVSLLFLINTLNAQNQIEDSYQEYFQAPREVVYLHVSKDIFLPEEEIWFKGYLYDQKNAKPSKISKTINVGVYDSTGVLKKEQLYYLNDGFFKGSVKVDSTFADGRYFLKAKTNWMRNFNDGNSFFKEFLVVKSDFQVKGKSQDVNKIDFQFLLRGLASFSFALET
;
A
#
# COMPACT_ATOMS: atom_id res chain seq x y z
N MET A 1 66.93 11.30 15.37
CA MET A 1 65.58 10.82 15.13
C MET A 1 64.86 11.86 14.27
N ARG A 2 64.63 11.52 13.02
CA ARG A 2 64.01 12.43 12.04
C ARG A 2 62.54 12.61 12.41
N GLU A 3 62.08 13.84 12.62
CA GLU A 3 60.72 14.13 13.05
C GLU A 3 59.73 13.92 11.90
N TYR A 4 59.00 12.79 11.89
CA TYR A 4 57.94 12.50 10.90
C TYR A 4 56.59 13.15 11.27
N LYS A 5 56.57 14.03 12.27
CA LYS A 5 55.36 14.73 12.73
C LYS A 5 54.62 15.47 11.62
N PRO A 6 55.28 16.26 10.73
CA PRO A 6 54.56 17.00 9.69
C PRO A 6 53.90 16.06 8.67
N LEU A 7 54.52 14.94 8.32
CA LEU A 7 53.95 13.95 7.41
C LEU A 7 52.68 13.32 7.97
N PHE A 8 52.69 13.02 9.27
CA PHE A 8 51.53 12.47 9.96
C PHE A 8 50.34 13.42 9.93
N TYR A 9 50.52 14.71 10.14
CA TYR A 9 49.46 15.72 10.05
C TYR A 9 48.90 15.86 8.63
N ILE A 10 49.75 15.80 7.61
CA ILE A 10 49.33 15.87 6.21
C ILE A 10 48.48 14.65 5.85
N VAL A 11 48.88 13.44 6.23
CA VAL A 11 48.13 12.22 6.00
C VAL A 11 46.78 12.23 6.72
N SER A 12 46.76 12.70 7.99
CA SER A 12 45.55 12.86 8.78
C SER A 12 44.58 13.87 8.15
N LEU A 13 45.09 14.99 7.63
CA LEU A 13 44.27 16.00 6.94
C LEU A 13 43.67 15.48 5.65
N LEU A 14 44.41 14.70 4.85
CA LEU A 14 43.94 14.05 3.64
C LEU A 14 42.83 13.05 3.95
N PHE A 15 42.89 12.34 5.07
CA PHE A 15 41.84 11.42 5.49
C PHE A 15 40.55 12.15 5.86
N LEU A 16 40.63 13.28 6.54
CA LEU A 16 39.49 14.13 6.89
C LEU A 16 38.76 14.68 5.66
N ILE A 17 39.49 15.08 4.62
CA ILE A 17 38.90 15.62 3.39
C ILE A 17 38.07 14.54 2.66
N ASN A 18 38.52 13.30 2.65
CA ASN A 18 37.78 12.21 2.00
C ASN A 18 36.47 11.88 2.73
N THR A 19 36.41 11.98 4.05
CA THR A 19 35.18 11.72 4.82
C THR A 19 34.12 12.79 4.56
N LEU A 20 34.48 14.04 4.37
CA LEU A 20 33.53 15.13 4.07
C LEU A 20 32.85 14.94 2.70
N ASN A 21 33.60 14.54 1.69
CA ASN A 21 33.02 14.28 0.35
C ASN A 21 32.07 13.11 0.35
N ALA A 22 32.33 12.05 1.11
CA ALA A 22 31.45 10.88 1.19
C ALA A 22 30.09 11.19 1.84
N GLN A 23 30.06 12.09 2.81
CA GLN A 23 28.82 12.52 3.46
C GLN A 23 27.90 13.29 2.51
N ASN A 24 28.43 14.22 1.73
CA ASN A 24 27.66 15.02 0.77
C ASN A 24 26.97 14.12 -0.28
N GLN A 25 27.68 13.12 -0.79
CA GLN A 25 27.13 12.22 -1.80
C GLN A 25 25.96 11.36 -1.26
N ILE A 26 26.00 10.95 0.00
CA ILE A 26 24.92 10.20 0.65
C ILE A 26 23.69 11.11 0.84
N GLU A 27 23.93 12.35 1.27
CA GLU A 27 22.86 13.33 1.52
C GLU A 27 22.14 13.71 0.22
N ASP A 28 22.89 13.95 -0.85
CA ASP A 28 22.32 14.24 -2.18
C ASP A 28 21.46 13.10 -2.70
N SER A 29 21.93 11.86 -2.62
CA SER A 29 21.19 10.68 -3.03
C SER A 29 19.92 10.46 -2.18
N TYR A 30 20.01 10.75 -0.89
CA TYR A 30 18.88 10.70 0.02
C TYR A 30 17.83 11.75 -0.32
N GLN A 31 18.25 12.99 -0.55
CA GLN A 31 17.35 14.07 -0.95
C GLN A 31 16.67 13.78 -2.29
N GLU A 32 17.39 13.28 -3.29
CA GLU A 32 16.84 12.89 -4.59
C GLU A 32 15.78 11.80 -4.43
N TYR A 33 16.04 10.76 -3.62
CA TYR A 33 15.09 9.71 -3.32
C TYR A 33 13.78 10.26 -2.72
N PHE A 34 13.85 11.19 -1.77
CA PHE A 34 12.68 11.79 -1.13
C PHE A 34 12.00 12.89 -1.96
N GLN A 35 12.70 13.44 -2.96
CA GLN A 35 12.10 14.39 -3.89
C GLN A 35 11.21 13.70 -4.94
N ALA A 36 11.44 12.42 -5.22
CA ALA A 36 10.60 11.69 -6.16
C ALA A 36 9.14 11.62 -5.67
N PRO A 37 8.16 11.86 -6.54
CA PRO A 37 6.76 11.81 -6.16
C PRO A 37 6.37 10.39 -5.72
N ARG A 38 5.55 10.28 -4.67
CA ARG A 38 5.05 9.03 -4.11
C ARG A 38 3.60 8.83 -4.49
N GLU A 39 3.31 7.75 -5.18
CA GLU A 39 1.94 7.36 -5.46
C GLU A 39 1.37 6.54 -4.30
N VAL A 40 0.14 6.83 -3.92
CA VAL A 40 -0.66 6.07 -2.96
C VAL A 40 -1.98 5.71 -3.63
N VAL A 41 -2.39 4.47 -3.50
CA VAL A 41 -3.66 4.00 -4.08
C VAL A 41 -4.65 3.66 -2.99
N TYR A 42 -5.91 4.00 -3.24
CA TYR A 42 -7.05 3.61 -2.43
C TYR A 42 -8.16 3.03 -3.31
N LEU A 43 -8.84 1.97 -2.82
CA LEU A 43 -9.98 1.36 -3.48
C LEU A 43 -11.21 1.42 -2.57
N HIS A 44 -12.30 1.92 -3.12
CA HIS A 44 -13.65 1.61 -2.64
C HIS A 44 -14.11 0.32 -3.27
N VAL A 45 -14.37 -0.70 -2.45
CA VAL A 45 -14.87 -2.01 -2.86
C VAL A 45 -16.34 -2.11 -2.47
N SER A 46 -17.18 -2.72 -3.31
CA SER A 46 -18.63 -2.73 -3.15
C SER A 46 -19.13 -3.44 -1.90
N LYS A 47 -18.43 -4.49 -1.45
CA LYS A 47 -18.75 -5.26 -0.25
C LYS A 47 -17.54 -6.08 0.22
N ASP A 48 -17.68 -6.78 1.33
CA ASP A 48 -16.61 -7.59 1.95
C ASP A 48 -16.86 -9.09 1.85
N ILE A 49 -18.06 -9.52 1.43
CA ILE A 49 -18.45 -10.93 1.26
C ILE A 49 -19.03 -11.10 -0.13
N PHE A 50 -18.53 -12.10 -0.85
CA PHE A 50 -18.94 -12.41 -2.22
C PHE A 50 -19.37 -13.87 -2.34
N LEU A 51 -20.34 -14.11 -3.21
CA LEU A 51 -20.76 -15.43 -3.64
C LEU A 51 -20.08 -15.80 -4.97
N PRO A 52 -19.99 -17.09 -5.32
CA PRO A 52 -19.58 -17.51 -6.66
C PRO A 52 -20.39 -16.80 -7.75
N GLU A 53 -19.74 -16.53 -8.87
CA GLU A 53 -20.26 -15.82 -10.04
C GLU A 53 -20.54 -14.32 -9.83
N GLU A 54 -20.40 -13.79 -8.62
CA GLU A 54 -20.49 -12.35 -8.39
C GLU A 54 -19.25 -11.60 -8.86
N GLU A 55 -19.38 -10.29 -9.00
CA GLU A 55 -18.29 -9.40 -9.34
C GLU A 55 -17.88 -8.53 -8.16
N ILE A 56 -16.59 -8.48 -7.91
CA ILE A 56 -15.94 -7.57 -6.95
C ILE A 56 -15.81 -6.22 -7.64
N TRP A 57 -16.83 -5.37 -7.52
CA TRP A 57 -16.80 -4.02 -8.08
C TRP A 57 -15.96 -3.10 -7.20
N PHE A 58 -15.17 -2.25 -7.86
CA PHE A 58 -14.39 -1.24 -7.16
C PHE A 58 -14.24 0.05 -7.96
N LYS A 59 -14.02 1.14 -7.23
CA LYS A 59 -13.55 2.42 -7.74
C LYS A 59 -12.26 2.77 -7.03
N GLY A 60 -11.24 3.14 -7.79
CA GLY A 60 -9.91 3.43 -7.28
C GLY A 60 -9.48 4.86 -7.50
N TYR A 61 -8.60 5.31 -6.62
CA TYR A 61 -8.03 6.64 -6.57
C TYR A 61 -6.52 6.50 -6.42
N LEU A 62 -5.78 7.08 -7.34
CA LEU A 62 -4.34 7.16 -7.28
C LEU A 62 -3.94 8.60 -6.95
N TYR A 63 -3.18 8.77 -5.90
CA TYR A 63 -2.85 10.07 -5.34
C TYR A 63 -1.34 10.28 -5.31
N ASP A 64 -0.89 11.48 -5.65
CA ASP A 64 0.48 11.93 -5.45
C ASP A 64 0.57 12.52 -4.04
N GLN A 65 1.21 11.78 -3.15
CA GLN A 65 1.32 12.13 -1.73
C GLN A 65 2.10 13.45 -1.52
N LYS A 66 3.13 13.69 -2.34
CA LYS A 66 3.95 14.89 -2.23
C LYS A 66 3.19 16.17 -2.60
N ASN A 67 2.41 16.09 -3.67
CA ASN A 67 1.71 17.26 -4.22
C ASN A 67 0.26 17.36 -3.76
N ALA A 68 -0.20 16.43 -2.93
CA ALA A 68 -1.56 16.36 -2.39
C ALA A 68 -2.65 16.49 -3.47
N LYS A 69 -2.51 15.75 -4.59
CA LYS A 69 -3.42 15.78 -5.75
C LYS A 69 -3.49 14.42 -6.45
N PRO A 70 -4.51 14.17 -7.30
CA PRO A 70 -4.55 12.96 -8.12
C PRO A 70 -3.27 12.81 -8.96
N SER A 71 -2.69 11.59 -8.93
CA SER A 71 -1.46 11.32 -9.66
C SER A 71 -1.72 11.23 -11.16
N LYS A 72 -0.78 11.80 -11.93
CA LYS A 72 -0.73 11.70 -13.40
C LYS A 72 0.49 10.94 -13.90
N ILE A 73 1.30 10.37 -12.99
CA ILE A 73 2.55 9.68 -13.30
C ILE A 73 2.25 8.35 -13.96
N SER A 74 1.51 7.48 -13.26
CA SER A 74 1.10 6.20 -13.80
C SER A 74 -0.15 6.31 -14.67
N LYS A 75 -0.16 5.58 -15.78
CA LYS A 75 -1.32 5.48 -16.69
C LYS A 75 -2.10 4.19 -16.50
N THR A 76 -1.51 3.24 -15.80
CA THR A 76 -2.11 1.94 -15.54
C THR A 76 -1.85 1.49 -14.11
N ILE A 77 -2.76 0.68 -13.60
CA ILE A 77 -2.69 0.08 -12.28
C ILE A 77 -3.01 -1.40 -12.35
N ASN A 78 -2.21 -2.23 -11.67
CA ASN A 78 -2.47 -3.65 -11.50
C ASN A 78 -3.36 -3.87 -10.28
N VAL A 79 -4.44 -4.61 -10.47
CA VAL A 79 -5.31 -5.09 -9.38
C VAL A 79 -5.27 -6.61 -9.39
N GLY A 80 -4.74 -7.19 -8.33
CA GLY A 80 -4.59 -8.64 -8.15
C GLY A 80 -5.39 -9.16 -6.98
N VAL A 81 -5.89 -10.38 -7.11
CA VAL A 81 -6.53 -11.14 -6.04
C VAL A 81 -5.64 -12.28 -5.64
N TYR A 82 -5.38 -12.38 -4.35
CA TYR A 82 -4.52 -13.40 -3.74
C TYR A 82 -5.33 -14.20 -2.73
N ASP A 83 -5.03 -15.48 -2.59
CA ASP A 83 -5.60 -16.30 -1.52
C ASP A 83 -4.88 -16.06 -0.17
N SER A 84 -5.35 -16.74 0.88
CA SER A 84 -4.80 -16.63 2.24
C SER A 84 -3.34 -17.10 2.37
N THR A 85 -2.82 -17.83 1.38
CA THR A 85 -1.42 -18.30 1.33
C THR A 85 -0.54 -17.36 0.50
N GLY A 86 -1.12 -16.28 -0.07
CA GLY A 86 -0.43 -15.32 -0.91
C GLY A 86 -0.27 -15.73 -2.39
N VAL A 87 -0.96 -16.80 -2.80
CA VAL A 87 -0.95 -17.23 -4.21
C VAL A 87 -1.88 -16.35 -5.04
N LEU A 88 -1.37 -15.81 -6.12
CA LEU A 88 -2.12 -15.00 -7.08
C LEU A 88 -3.18 -15.87 -7.79
N LYS A 89 -4.45 -15.48 -7.67
CA LYS A 89 -5.58 -16.12 -8.36
C LYS A 89 -5.96 -15.42 -9.64
N LYS A 90 -5.94 -14.09 -9.60
CA LYS A 90 -6.34 -13.26 -10.74
C LYS A 90 -5.61 -11.94 -10.70
N GLU A 91 -5.19 -11.42 -11.85
CA GLU A 91 -4.63 -10.08 -11.98
C GLU A 91 -5.15 -9.42 -13.25
N GLN A 92 -5.49 -8.15 -13.14
CA GLN A 92 -5.95 -7.35 -14.27
C GLN A 92 -5.31 -5.97 -14.23
N LEU A 93 -5.08 -5.41 -15.43
CA LEU A 93 -4.56 -4.08 -15.61
C LEU A 93 -5.71 -3.13 -15.94
N TYR A 94 -5.79 -2.00 -15.22
CA TYR A 94 -6.81 -0.97 -15.44
C TYR A 94 -6.15 0.33 -15.87
N TYR A 95 -6.83 1.05 -16.78
CA TYR A 95 -6.40 2.37 -17.21
C TYR A 95 -6.79 3.42 -16.18
N LEU A 96 -5.86 4.34 -15.91
CA LEU A 96 -6.04 5.49 -15.02
C LEU A 96 -6.38 6.73 -15.85
N ASN A 97 -7.50 7.34 -15.56
CA ASN A 97 -7.88 8.63 -16.09
C ASN A 97 -7.77 9.70 -14.99
N ASP A 98 -6.76 10.56 -15.09
CA ASP A 98 -6.47 11.62 -14.11
C ASP A 98 -6.44 11.12 -12.64
N GLY A 99 -5.81 9.96 -12.42
CA GLY A 99 -5.70 9.35 -11.09
C GLY A 99 -6.93 8.55 -10.65
N PHE A 100 -7.93 8.37 -11.51
CA PHE A 100 -9.14 7.60 -11.19
C PHE A 100 -9.25 6.38 -12.09
N PHE A 101 -9.82 5.31 -11.55
CA PHE A 101 -10.16 4.10 -12.31
C PHE A 101 -11.34 3.39 -11.68
N LYS A 102 -11.97 2.54 -12.44
CA LYS A 102 -13.05 1.64 -12.00
C LYS A 102 -12.91 0.30 -12.68
N GLY A 103 -13.41 -0.72 -12.04
CA GLY A 103 -13.39 -2.06 -12.60
C GLY A 103 -14.08 -3.07 -11.74
N SER A 104 -14.00 -4.31 -12.20
CA SER A 104 -14.49 -5.46 -11.45
C SER A 104 -13.58 -6.65 -11.66
N VAL A 105 -13.63 -7.59 -10.71
CA VAL A 105 -13.02 -8.91 -10.83
C VAL A 105 -14.11 -9.95 -10.56
N LYS A 106 -14.35 -10.85 -11.50
CA LYS A 106 -15.35 -11.91 -11.34
C LYS A 106 -14.83 -13.01 -10.41
N VAL A 107 -15.66 -13.40 -9.43
CA VAL A 107 -15.46 -14.56 -8.57
C VAL A 107 -15.92 -15.79 -9.33
N ASP A 108 -15.01 -16.42 -10.05
CA ASP A 108 -15.29 -17.62 -10.85
C ASP A 108 -14.99 -18.92 -10.09
N SER A 109 -15.06 -20.05 -10.78
CA SER A 109 -14.84 -21.38 -10.21
C SER A 109 -13.46 -21.63 -9.60
N THR A 110 -12.47 -20.76 -9.88
CA THR A 110 -11.11 -20.86 -9.31
C THR A 110 -11.05 -20.39 -7.86
N PHE A 111 -12.11 -19.73 -7.38
CA PHE A 111 -12.23 -19.29 -6.00
C PHE A 111 -12.92 -20.36 -5.16
N ALA A 112 -12.21 -20.89 -4.17
CA ALA A 112 -12.79 -21.74 -3.13
C ALA A 112 -13.39 -20.88 -2.02
N ASP A 113 -14.12 -21.51 -1.09
CA ASP A 113 -14.53 -20.83 0.14
C ASP A 113 -13.30 -20.38 0.94
N GLY A 114 -13.32 -19.15 1.43
CA GLY A 114 -12.22 -18.66 2.25
C GLY A 114 -11.93 -17.18 2.10
N ARG A 115 -10.79 -16.81 2.68
CA ARG A 115 -10.28 -15.42 2.68
C ARG A 115 -9.43 -15.17 1.46
N TYR A 116 -9.63 -13.99 0.91
CA TYR A 116 -8.86 -13.45 -0.20
C TYR A 116 -8.44 -12.02 0.08
N PHE A 117 -7.41 -11.59 -0.63
CA PHE A 117 -6.87 -10.24 -0.52
C PHE A 117 -6.86 -9.56 -1.88
N LEU A 118 -7.53 -8.43 -1.98
CA LEU A 118 -7.43 -7.53 -3.12
C LEU A 118 -6.22 -6.62 -2.92
N LYS A 119 -5.32 -6.61 -3.88
CA LYS A 119 -4.12 -5.76 -3.87
C LYS A 119 -4.10 -4.89 -5.12
N ALA A 120 -3.89 -3.59 -4.93
CA ALA A 120 -3.68 -2.67 -6.05
C ALA A 120 -2.33 -1.98 -5.95
N LYS A 121 -1.60 -1.89 -7.06
CA LYS A 121 -0.30 -1.23 -7.16
C LYS A 121 -0.01 -0.75 -8.58
N THR A 122 0.74 0.34 -8.70
CA THR A 122 1.32 0.78 -9.97
C THR A 122 2.73 0.22 -10.16
N ASN A 123 3.25 0.28 -11.38
CA ASN A 123 4.66 -0.05 -11.62
C ASN A 123 5.59 0.98 -10.98
N TRP A 124 5.18 2.25 -10.90
CA TRP A 124 5.93 3.31 -10.25
C TRP A 124 6.19 3.03 -8.77
N MET A 125 5.22 2.48 -8.06
CA MET A 125 5.35 2.10 -6.64
C MET A 125 6.44 1.04 -6.38
N ARG A 126 6.88 0.29 -7.41
CA ARG A 126 7.96 -0.71 -7.26
C ARG A 126 9.33 -0.09 -7.03
N ASN A 127 9.50 1.17 -7.38
CA ASN A 127 10.77 1.89 -7.18
C ASN A 127 10.99 2.26 -5.71
N PHE A 128 9.96 2.08 -4.86
CA PHE A 128 9.97 2.49 -3.47
C PHE A 128 9.52 1.34 -2.57
N ASN A 129 10.11 1.25 -1.40
CA ASN A 129 9.76 0.23 -0.41
C ASN A 129 8.79 0.75 0.67
N ASP A 130 7.93 1.69 0.31
CA ASP A 130 7.09 2.45 1.25
C ASP A 130 5.77 1.74 1.61
N GLY A 131 5.50 0.56 1.05
CA GLY A 131 4.26 -0.17 1.34
C GLY A 131 2.96 0.51 0.87
N ASN A 132 3.04 1.48 -0.04
CA ASN A 132 1.92 2.30 -0.54
C ASN A 132 0.88 1.55 -1.40
N SER A 133 1.03 0.24 -1.54
CA SER A 133 0.02 -0.62 -2.19
C SER A 133 -1.23 -0.70 -1.33
N PHE A 134 -2.39 -0.70 -1.97
CA PHE A 134 -3.64 -0.97 -1.30
C PHE A 134 -3.83 -2.47 -1.04
N PHE A 135 -4.33 -2.80 0.15
CA PHE A 135 -4.74 -4.15 0.52
C PHE A 135 -6.12 -4.11 1.17
N LYS A 136 -7.00 -5.02 0.75
CA LYS A 136 -8.29 -5.25 1.38
C LYS A 136 -8.61 -6.74 1.43
N GLU A 137 -8.95 -7.22 2.61
CA GLU A 137 -9.47 -8.57 2.82
C GLU A 137 -10.94 -8.64 2.41
N PHE A 138 -11.34 -9.76 1.82
CA PHE A 138 -12.72 -10.12 1.57
C PHE A 138 -12.92 -11.65 1.69
N LEU A 139 -14.15 -12.07 1.83
CA LEU A 139 -14.54 -13.47 1.93
C LEU A 139 -15.28 -13.92 0.67
N VAL A 140 -14.99 -15.13 0.23
CA VAL A 140 -15.83 -15.86 -0.73
C VAL A 140 -16.53 -16.97 0.03
N VAL A 141 -17.86 -17.02 -0.07
CA VAL A 141 -18.71 -17.99 0.65
C VAL A 141 -19.63 -18.66 -0.34
N LYS A 142 -19.59 -19.99 -0.44
CA LYS A 142 -20.56 -20.77 -1.22
C LYS A 142 -21.85 -20.93 -0.43
N SER A 143 -22.96 -21.10 -1.14
CA SER A 143 -24.31 -21.20 -0.55
C SER A 143 -24.49 -22.35 0.46
N ASP A 144 -23.59 -23.32 0.46
CA ASP A 144 -23.61 -24.47 1.38
C ASP A 144 -22.85 -24.21 2.70
N PHE A 145 -22.43 -22.99 2.94
CA PHE A 145 -21.76 -22.63 4.17
C PHE A 145 -22.74 -22.69 5.33
N GLN A 146 -22.85 -23.85 5.93
CA GLN A 146 -23.49 -24.02 7.24
C GLN A 146 -22.60 -23.33 8.26
N VAL A 147 -23.03 -22.20 8.78
CA VAL A 147 -22.42 -21.58 9.96
C VAL A 147 -22.57 -22.59 11.10
N LYS A 148 -21.57 -23.45 11.31
CA LYS A 148 -21.40 -24.18 12.57
C LYS A 148 -20.96 -23.16 13.64
N GLY A 149 -21.80 -22.17 13.86
CA GLY A 149 -21.72 -21.29 15.00
C GLY A 149 -22.35 -22.02 16.17
N LYS A 150 -21.56 -22.30 17.21
CA LYS A 150 -22.14 -22.29 18.54
C LYS A 150 -22.96 -21.01 18.64
N SER A 151 -24.25 -21.14 18.90
CA SER A 151 -25.10 -20.04 19.29
C SER A 151 -24.55 -19.45 20.60
N GLN A 152 -23.58 -18.57 20.48
CA GLN A 152 -23.31 -17.60 21.54
C GLN A 152 -24.30 -16.47 21.31
N ASP A 153 -25.02 -16.15 22.36
CA ASP A 153 -26.03 -15.13 22.44
C ASP A 153 -25.77 -13.92 21.53
N VAL A 154 -26.62 -13.76 20.52
CA VAL A 154 -26.58 -12.66 19.54
C VAL A 154 -27.03 -11.33 20.16
N ASN A 155 -27.05 -11.21 21.50
CA ASN A 155 -27.52 -10.03 22.22
C ASN A 155 -26.44 -9.03 22.64
N LYS A 156 -25.22 -9.19 22.15
CA LYS A 156 -24.18 -8.14 22.27
C LYS A 156 -23.43 -8.00 20.96
N ILE A 157 -23.99 -7.23 20.05
CA ILE A 157 -23.17 -6.60 19.02
C ILE A 157 -22.31 -5.57 19.75
N ASP A 158 -21.05 -5.90 19.97
CA ASP A 158 -20.11 -5.00 20.58
C ASP A 158 -19.72 -3.91 19.57
N PHE A 159 -20.42 -2.78 19.64
CA PHE A 159 -20.17 -1.60 18.80
C PHE A 159 -18.83 -0.92 19.10
N GLN A 160 -18.03 -1.42 20.04
CA GLN A 160 -16.73 -0.82 20.36
C GLN A 160 -15.72 -0.90 19.21
N PHE A 161 -15.86 -1.87 18.30
CA PHE A 161 -14.97 -1.97 17.12
C PHE A 161 -15.22 -0.86 16.10
N LEU A 162 -16.46 -0.38 15.98
CA LEU A 162 -16.84 0.72 15.09
C LEU A 162 -16.37 2.09 15.61
N LEU A 163 -16.33 2.28 16.92
CA LEU A 163 -15.95 3.55 17.52
C LEU A 163 -14.42 3.78 17.54
N ARG A 164 -13.61 2.73 17.52
CA ARG A 164 -12.14 2.89 17.42
C ARG A 164 -11.67 3.39 16.04
N GLY A 165 -12.42 3.11 14.98
CA GLY A 165 -12.13 3.65 13.64
C GLY A 165 -12.60 5.10 13.46
N LEU A 166 -13.59 5.55 14.23
CA LEU A 166 -14.14 6.91 14.16
C LEU A 166 -13.46 7.90 15.11
N ALA A 167 -12.81 7.42 16.15
CA ALA A 167 -12.13 8.27 17.13
C ALA A 167 -10.86 8.95 16.60
N SER A 168 -10.38 8.56 15.42
CA SER A 168 -9.26 9.25 14.75
C SER A 168 -9.69 10.42 13.85
N PHE A 169 -10.99 10.71 13.75
CA PHE A 169 -11.54 11.79 12.90
C PHE A 169 -12.22 12.92 13.67
N SER A 170 -12.14 12.95 14.99
CA SER A 170 -12.59 14.11 15.77
C SER A 170 -11.46 15.12 15.90
N PHE A 171 -11.15 15.83 14.80
CA PHE A 171 -10.38 17.07 14.88
C PHE A 171 -11.26 18.27 14.62
N ALA A 172 -11.46 19.02 15.70
CA ALA A 172 -11.62 20.47 15.75
C ALA A 172 -12.65 21.11 14.80
N LEU A 173 -13.87 21.18 15.28
CA LEU A 173 -14.71 22.34 15.08
C LEU A 173 -15.00 22.90 16.49
N GLU A 174 -14.10 23.71 17.01
CA GLU A 174 -14.39 24.66 18.08
C GLU A 174 -13.84 26.01 17.70
N THR A 175 -14.81 26.94 17.60
CA THR A 175 -14.77 28.42 17.61
C THR A 175 -13.93 29.12 16.58
#